data_dea99737135a243d8d03a763038d3888
#
_entry.id   dea99737135a243d8d03a763038d3888
#
_cell.length_a   1.000
_cell.length_b   1.000
_cell.length_c   1.000
_cell.angle_alpha   90.00
_cell.angle_beta   90.00
_cell.angle_gamma   90.00
#
_symmetry.space_group_name_H-M   'P 1'
#
loop_
_entity.id
_entity.type
_entity.pdbx_description
1 polymer ?
#
loop_
_entity_poly.entity_id
_entity_poly.type
_entity_poly.pdbx_seq_one_letter_code
_entity_poly.pdbx_strand_id
1 'polypeptide(L)'
;MELSHSLNNESPYWSGIPEGSVELAKTVWDWGKPELECLIQTFKFPGQFGTHIDFPGHFIKGKALSEKFDVNDLIFPLVVIDISQQAKKDPRYAVTVEDIKAYEAKYGPIPDGALVALRSDWYKKWPDMDALSGIDAEGKENAPGWSLEALEYIYK
;
A
#
# COMPACT_ATOMS: atom_id res chain seq x y z
N MET A 1 10.58 9.57 6.90
CA MET A 1 9.23 9.36 7.48
C MET A 1 8.85 7.92 7.18
N GLU A 2 8.38 7.16 8.17
CA GLU A 2 7.83 5.82 7.95
C GLU A 2 6.34 5.94 7.64
N LEU A 3 5.89 5.22 6.60
CA LEU A 3 4.50 5.23 6.14
C LEU A 3 3.83 3.84 6.26
N SER A 4 4.56 2.85 6.80
CA SER A 4 4.06 1.48 6.97
C SER A 4 3.64 1.22 8.42
N HIS A 5 2.70 0.30 8.58
CA HIS A 5 2.39 -0.30 9.88
C HIS A 5 3.43 -1.36 10.25
N SER A 6 3.67 -1.55 11.53
CA SER A 6 4.42 -2.70 12.00
C SER A 6 3.70 -4.00 11.63
N LEU A 7 4.45 -4.96 11.10
CA LEU A 7 3.92 -6.25 10.65
C LEU A 7 4.27 -7.35 11.67
N ASN A 8 3.31 -8.21 11.94
CA ASN A 8 3.46 -9.42 12.75
C ASN A 8 2.55 -10.54 12.20
N ASN A 9 2.53 -11.71 12.82
CA ASN A 9 1.71 -12.84 12.34
C ASN A 9 0.19 -12.63 12.47
N GLU A 10 -0.24 -11.61 13.20
CA GLU A 10 -1.64 -11.23 13.39
C GLU A 10 -2.05 -10.06 12.48
N SER A 11 -1.10 -9.52 11.71
CA SER A 11 -1.37 -8.41 10.80
C SER A 11 -2.39 -8.81 9.75
N PRO A 12 -3.42 -7.98 9.52
CA PRO A 12 -4.42 -8.28 8.51
C PRO A 12 -3.82 -8.26 7.11
N TYR A 13 -4.34 -9.11 6.23
CA TYR A 13 -4.01 -9.15 4.81
C TYR A 13 -5.24 -9.55 3.99
N TRP A 14 -5.20 -9.25 2.70
CA TRP A 14 -6.31 -9.53 1.81
C TRP A 14 -6.73 -11.01 1.82
N SER A 15 -8.02 -11.27 1.89
CA SER A 15 -8.62 -12.62 1.99
C SER A 15 -8.34 -13.54 0.79
N GLY A 16 -7.93 -12.97 -0.36
CA GLY A 16 -7.49 -13.76 -1.52
C GLY A 16 -6.10 -14.40 -1.36
N ILE A 17 -5.32 -14.01 -0.36
CA ILE A 17 -4.06 -14.67 -0.03
C ILE A 17 -4.37 -15.95 0.76
N PRO A 18 -3.91 -17.14 0.33
CA PRO A 18 -4.21 -18.39 1.01
C PRO A 18 -3.73 -18.39 2.47
N GLU A 19 -4.51 -19.03 3.34
CA GLU A 19 -4.12 -19.24 4.73
C GLU A 19 -2.74 -19.93 4.84
N GLY A 20 -1.94 -19.54 5.82
CA GLY A 20 -0.57 -20.06 6.02
C GLY A 20 0.48 -19.50 5.02
N SER A 21 0.11 -18.51 4.20
CA SER A 21 1.07 -17.84 3.32
C SER A 21 1.98 -16.85 4.07
N VAL A 22 1.59 -16.43 5.27
CA VAL A 22 2.35 -15.48 6.10
C VAL A 22 2.87 -16.19 7.33
N GLU A 23 4.19 -16.19 7.50
CA GLU A 23 4.89 -16.65 8.70
C GLU A 23 6.08 -15.73 8.94
N LEU A 24 6.00 -14.87 9.95
CA LEU A 24 7.04 -13.89 10.28
C LEU A 24 7.83 -14.32 11.50
N ALA A 25 9.14 -14.04 11.46
CA ALA A 25 10.05 -14.21 12.59
C ALA A 25 10.09 -15.64 13.16
N LYS A 26 9.89 -16.67 12.33
CA LYS A 26 10.05 -18.07 12.77
C LYS A 26 11.51 -18.34 13.08
N THR A 27 11.80 -18.66 14.33
CA THR A 27 13.15 -19.03 14.77
C THR A 27 13.54 -20.38 14.18
N VAL A 28 14.63 -20.42 13.43
CA VAL A 28 15.23 -21.64 12.86
C VAL A 28 16.56 -21.99 13.51
N TRP A 29 17.17 -21.03 14.21
CA TRP A 29 18.37 -21.22 15.03
C TRP A 29 18.26 -20.35 16.27
N ASP A 30 18.56 -20.93 17.44
CA ASP A 30 18.45 -20.24 18.72
C ASP A 30 19.79 -20.23 19.46
N TRP A 31 19.99 -19.25 20.36
CA TRP A 31 21.17 -18.98 21.14
C TRP A 31 21.73 -20.18 21.90
N GLY A 32 20.92 -21.19 22.21
CA GLY A 32 21.33 -22.39 22.97
C GLY A 32 22.16 -23.41 22.20
N LYS A 33 22.53 -23.16 20.93
CA LYS A 33 23.33 -24.10 20.12
C LYS A 33 24.81 -23.78 20.22
N PRO A 34 25.66 -24.78 20.56
CA PRO A 34 27.07 -24.54 20.92
C PRO A 34 27.95 -24.10 19.76
N GLU A 35 27.53 -24.31 18.51
CA GLU A 35 28.36 -24.02 17.35
C GLU A 35 28.29 -22.57 16.88
N LEU A 36 27.22 -21.84 17.27
CA LEU A 36 27.01 -20.46 16.83
C LEU A 36 26.12 -19.70 17.82
N GLU A 37 26.69 -18.68 18.45
CA GLU A 37 25.97 -17.81 19.38
C GLU A 37 25.20 -16.71 18.64
N CYS A 38 24.11 -17.10 17.98
CA CYS A 38 23.23 -16.17 17.28
C CYS A 38 21.78 -16.67 17.22
N LEU A 39 20.88 -15.76 16.84
CA LEU A 39 19.49 -16.06 16.52
C LEU A 39 19.30 -15.90 15.00
N ILE A 40 18.73 -16.91 14.36
CA ILE A 40 18.33 -16.84 12.95
C ILE A 40 16.83 -17.03 12.84
N GLN A 41 16.17 -16.10 12.15
CA GLN A 41 14.74 -16.15 11.88
C GLN A 41 14.48 -16.17 10.37
N THR A 42 13.40 -16.81 9.97
CA THR A 42 12.90 -16.79 8.59
C THR A 42 11.63 -15.97 8.51
N PHE A 43 11.42 -15.40 7.32
CA PHE A 43 10.23 -14.64 6.96
C PHE A 43 9.66 -15.23 5.68
N LYS A 44 8.38 -15.56 5.69
CA LYS A 44 7.64 -16.05 4.53
C LYS A 44 6.37 -15.23 4.37
N PHE A 45 6.24 -14.52 3.28
CA PHE A 45 5.03 -13.77 2.95
C PHE A 45 4.97 -13.46 1.45
N PRO A 46 3.77 -13.28 0.88
CA PRO A 46 3.62 -12.83 -0.50
C PRO A 46 4.05 -11.36 -0.63
N GLY A 47 4.49 -10.94 -1.83
CA GLY A 47 4.94 -9.57 -2.08
C GLY A 47 3.88 -8.49 -1.79
N GLN A 48 2.61 -8.88 -1.81
CA GLN A 48 1.46 -8.00 -1.56
C GLN A 48 1.02 -7.97 -0.09
N PHE A 49 1.91 -8.35 0.84
CA PHE A 49 1.65 -8.28 2.27
C PHE A 49 2.13 -6.96 2.87
N GLY A 50 1.24 -6.25 3.58
CA GLY A 50 1.54 -4.94 4.17
C GLY A 50 1.67 -3.83 3.14
N THR A 51 2.50 -2.82 3.43
CA THR A 51 2.80 -1.73 2.49
C THR A 51 3.74 -2.22 1.40
N HIS A 52 3.31 -2.16 0.14
CA HIS A 52 4.04 -2.73 -0.99
C HIS A 52 3.86 -1.90 -2.27
N ILE A 53 4.58 -2.28 -3.30
CA ILE A 53 4.45 -1.76 -4.66
C ILE A 53 3.99 -2.90 -5.57
N ASP A 54 2.98 -2.61 -6.40
CA ASP A 54 2.58 -3.48 -7.50
C ASP A 54 3.36 -3.12 -8.76
N PHE A 55 4.27 -3.99 -9.18
CA PHE A 55 4.97 -3.83 -10.44
C PHE A 55 4.05 -4.17 -11.63
N PRO A 56 4.31 -3.63 -12.83
CA PRO A 56 3.42 -3.81 -13.99
C PRO A 56 3.05 -5.27 -14.29
N GLY A 57 3.96 -6.21 -14.03
CA GLY A 57 3.72 -7.65 -14.23
C GLY A 57 2.73 -8.27 -13.25
N HIS A 58 2.34 -7.56 -12.17
CA HIS A 58 1.34 -8.06 -11.23
C HIS A 58 -0.03 -8.22 -11.91
N PHE A 59 -0.46 -7.24 -12.70
CA PHE A 59 -1.74 -7.28 -13.40
C PHE A 59 -1.63 -7.56 -14.91
N ILE A 60 -0.46 -7.34 -15.53
CA ILE A 60 -0.30 -7.43 -16.98
C ILE A 60 0.71 -8.53 -17.31
N LYS A 61 0.22 -9.66 -17.85
CA LYS A 61 1.05 -10.80 -18.25
C LYS A 61 2.22 -10.37 -19.16
N GLY A 62 3.43 -10.78 -18.79
CA GLY A 62 4.64 -10.52 -19.56
C GLY A 62 5.27 -9.13 -19.36
N LYS A 63 4.72 -8.29 -18.48
CA LYS A 63 5.37 -7.05 -18.05
C LYS A 63 6.38 -7.31 -16.92
N ALA A 64 7.22 -6.32 -16.65
CA ALA A 64 8.30 -6.40 -15.68
C ALA A 64 7.77 -6.60 -14.24
N LEU A 65 8.46 -7.43 -13.48
CA LEU A 65 8.29 -7.64 -12.04
C LEU A 65 9.48 -7.01 -11.29
N SER A 66 9.48 -7.13 -9.96
CA SER A 66 10.42 -6.47 -9.05
C SER A 66 11.90 -6.64 -9.40
N GLU A 67 12.29 -7.82 -9.93
CA GLU A 67 13.68 -8.15 -10.31
C GLU A 67 14.21 -7.34 -11.50
N LYS A 68 13.37 -6.55 -12.15
CA LYS A 68 13.73 -5.67 -13.29
C LYS A 68 13.94 -4.21 -12.89
N PHE A 69 13.77 -3.88 -11.62
CA PHE A 69 13.87 -2.52 -11.12
C PHE A 69 15.04 -2.40 -10.13
N ASP A 70 15.81 -1.35 -10.26
CA ASP A 70 16.81 -0.97 -9.25
C ASP A 70 16.14 -0.18 -8.12
N VAL A 71 16.72 -0.23 -6.93
CA VAL A 71 16.20 0.53 -5.78
C VAL A 71 16.19 2.04 -6.03
N ASN A 72 17.11 2.54 -6.85
CA ASN A 72 17.17 3.96 -7.23
C ASN A 72 16.01 4.36 -8.14
N ASP A 73 15.41 3.42 -8.89
CA ASP A 73 14.22 3.66 -9.70
C ASP A 73 12.97 3.87 -8.85
N LEU A 74 13.07 3.60 -7.53
CA LEU A 74 11.98 3.68 -6.57
C LEU A 74 12.12 4.88 -5.61
N ILE A 75 12.95 5.86 -5.95
CA ILE A 75 13.13 7.10 -5.20
C ILE A 75 12.46 8.25 -5.96
N PHE A 76 11.37 8.77 -5.42
CA PHE A 76 10.51 9.75 -6.08
C PHE A 76 10.33 11.02 -5.26
N PRO A 77 10.14 12.18 -5.89
CA PRO A 77 9.49 13.31 -5.24
C PRO A 77 8.11 12.87 -4.74
N LEU A 78 7.75 13.21 -3.49
CA LEU A 78 6.45 12.85 -2.92
C LEU A 78 5.48 14.03 -2.99
N VAL A 79 4.34 13.79 -3.60
CA VAL A 79 3.15 14.66 -3.59
C VAL A 79 2.06 13.97 -2.78
N VAL A 80 1.39 14.69 -1.88
CA VAL A 80 0.28 14.14 -1.08
C VAL A 80 -0.97 14.96 -1.30
N ILE A 81 -1.99 14.34 -1.89
CA ILE A 81 -3.33 14.90 -2.03
C ILE A 81 -4.19 14.45 -0.85
N ASP A 82 -4.65 15.41 -0.05
CA ASP A 82 -5.42 15.14 1.16
C ASP A 82 -6.92 15.13 0.84
N ILE A 83 -7.52 13.95 0.88
CA ILE A 83 -8.96 13.71 0.73
C ILE A 83 -9.60 13.19 2.03
N SER A 84 -8.93 13.35 3.17
CA SER A 84 -9.38 12.76 4.44
C SER A 84 -10.78 13.23 4.86
N GLN A 85 -11.15 14.47 4.54
CA GLN A 85 -12.48 15.01 4.86
C GLN A 85 -13.58 14.47 3.92
N GLN A 86 -13.26 14.25 2.65
CA GLN A 86 -14.15 13.64 1.66
C GLN A 86 -14.35 12.16 1.99
N ALA A 87 -13.26 11.42 2.21
CA ALA A 87 -13.29 10.00 2.57
C ALA A 87 -14.02 9.71 3.88
N LYS A 88 -13.99 10.66 4.84
CA LYS A 88 -14.78 10.57 6.07
C LYS A 88 -16.28 10.64 5.82
N LYS A 89 -16.71 11.41 4.81
CA LYS A 89 -18.14 11.57 4.47
C LYS A 89 -18.63 10.46 3.55
N ASP A 90 -17.79 10.03 2.61
CA ASP A 90 -18.08 8.97 1.66
C ASP A 90 -16.90 7.99 1.60
N PRO A 91 -17.05 6.78 2.15
CA PRO A 91 -16.02 5.74 2.08
C PRO A 91 -15.62 5.32 0.65
N ARG A 92 -16.46 5.63 -0.34
CA ARG A 92 -16.23 5.33 -1.76
C ARG A 92 -15.72 6.53 -2.56
N TYR A 93 -15.32 7.60 -1.87
CA TYR A 93 -14.86 8.80 -2.53
C TYR A 93 -13.69 8.50 -3.48
N ALA A 94 -13.86 8.85 -4.74
CA ALA A 94 -12.81 8.82 -5.74
C ALA A 94 -12.28 10.23 -5.98
N VAL A 95 -10.96 10.38 -5.93
CA VAL A 95 -10.29 11.66 -6.24
C VAL A 95 -10.72 12.18 -7.59
N THR A 96 -11.04 13.45 -7.64
CA THR A 96 -11.46 14.15 -8.88
C THR A 96 -10.30 14.96 -9.45
N VAL A 97 -10.47 15.40 -10.70
CA VAL A 97 -9.54 16.36 -11.34
C VAL A 97 -9.53 17.69 -10.59
N GLU A 98 -10.65 18.08 -10.00
CA GLU A 98 -10.78 19.30 -9.20
C GLU A 98 -9.95 19.25 -7.92
N ASP A 99 -9.86 18.09 -7.26
CA ASP A 99 -8.98 17.91 -6.09
C ASP A 99 -7.51 18.11 -6.47
N ILE A 100 -7.09 17.57 -7.62
CA ILE A 100 -5.73 17.73 -8.12
C ILE A 100 -5.45 19.19 -8.45
N LYS A 101 -6.34 19.86 -9.17
CA LYS A 101 -6.21 21.29 -9.49
C LYS A 101 -6.19 22.17 -8.25
N ALA A 102 -6.97 21.84 -7.24
CA ALA A 102 -6.93 22.53 -5.95
C ALA A 102 -5.57 22.38 -5.24
N TYR A 103 -4.98 21.19 -5.31
CA TYR A 103 -3.61 20.98 -4.85
C TYR A 103 -2.62 21.83 -5.64
N GLU A 104 -2.66 21.78 -6.97
CA GLU A 104 -1.74 22.52 -7.85
C GLU A 104 -1.85 24.04 -7.69
N ALA A 105 -3.06 24.55 -7.50
CA ALA A 105 -3.29 25.96 -7.23
C ALA A 105 -2.63 26.45 -5.93
N LYS A 106 -2.47 25.55 -4.95
CA LYS A 106 -1.88 25.86 -3.65
C LYS A 106 -0.38 25.64 -3.58
N TYR A 107 0.11 24.61 -4.24
CA TYR A 107 1.49 24.12 -4.07
C TYR A 107 2.33 24.15 -5.34
N GLY A 108 1.74 24.49 -6.47
CA GLY A 108 2.36 24.43 -7.79
C GLY A 108 2.07 23.10 -8.51
N PRO A 109 2.45 23.00 -9.79
CA PRO A 109 2.20 21.81 -10.61
C PRO A 109 2.88 20.58 -10.01
N ILE A 110 2.25 19.41 -10.20
CA ILE A 110 2.83 18.12 -9.83
C ILE A 110 4.10 17.91 -10.67
N PRO A 111 5.27 17.65 -10.04
CA PRO A 111 6.51 17.41 -10.78
C PRO A 111 6.45 16.11 -11.59
N ASP A 112 7.08 16.08 -12.76
CA ASP A 112 7.28 14.86 -13.52
C ASP A 112 8.00 13.80 -12.70
N GLY A 113 7.54 12.55 -12.78
CA GLY A 113 8.12 11.43 -12.04
C GLY A 113 7.82 11.44 -10.54
N ALA A 114 6.85 12.22 -10.07
CA ALA A 114 6.46 12.20 -8.66
C ALA A 114 5.64 10.96 -8.30
N LEU A 115 5.84 10.46 -7.09
CA LEU A 115 4.88 9.57 -6.43
C LEU A 115 3.73 10.42 -5.87
N VAL A 116 2.55 10.28 -6.45
CA VAL A 116 1.34 10.99 -6.00
C VAL A 116 0.56 10.08 -5.07
N ALA A 117 0.60 10.37 -3.77
CA ALA A 117 -0.07 9.61 -2.72
C ALA A 117 -1.38 10.28 -2.28
N LEU A 118 -2.37 9.47 -1.89
CA LEU A 118 -3.60 9.94 -1.28
C LEU A 118 -3.52 9.82 0.25
N ARG A 119 -3.85 10.90 0.93
CA ARG A 119 -4.16 10.87 2.34
C ARG A 119 -5.67 10.76 2.53
N SER A 120 -6.15 9.57 2.82
CA SER A 120 -7.58 9.29 3.10
C SER A 120 -7.88 9.09 4.59
N ASP A 121 -6.84 9.03 5.43
CA ASP A 121 -6.90 8.61 6.82
C ASP A 121 -7.40 7.16 7.01
N TRP A 122 -7.47 6.35 5.95
CA TRP A 122 -7.92 4.95 6.00
C TRP A 122 -7.02 4.07 6.87
N TYR A 123 -5.74 4.39 6.95
CA TYR A 123 -4.76 3.73 7.80
C TYR A 123 -5.15 3.70 9.29
N LYS A 124 -6.00 4.62 9.74
CA LYS A 124 -6.49 4.69 11.13
C LYS A 124 -7.41 3.52 11.50
N LYS A 125 -7.86 2.75 10.53
CA LYS A 125 -8.66 1.55 10.72
C LYS A 125 -7.81 0.32 11.06
N TRP A 126 -6.50 0.39 10.86
CA TRP A 126 -5.57 -0.68 11.22
C TRP A 126 -5.60 -0.97 12.73
N PRO A 127 -5.57 -2.26 13.19
CA PRO A 127 -5.48 -3.50 12.40
C PRO A 127 -6.81 -4.18 12.13
N ASP A 128 -7.94 -3.49 12.25
CA ASP A 128 -9.28 -4.05 12.04
C ASP A 128 -9.52 -4.35 10.55
N MET A 129 -9.52 -5.64 10.18
CA MET A 129 -9.68 -6.08 8.80
C MET A 129 -11.06 -5.76 8.24
N ASP A 130 -12.12 -5.89 9.04
CA ASP A 130 -13.49 -5.59 8.60
C ASP A 130 -13.64 -4.09 8.31
N ALA A 131 -13.09 -3.27 9.19
CA ALA A 131 -13.05 -1.82 8.98
C ALA A 131 -12.20 -1.43 7.76
N LEU A 132 -11.05 -2.09 7.52
CA LEU A 132 -10.19 -1.84 6.37
C LEU A 132 -10.86 -2.23 5.06
N SER A 133 -11.51 -3.39 5.00
CA SER A 133 -12.25 -3.87 3.82
C SER A 133 -13.45 -2.99 3.50
N GLY A 134 -14.07 -2.39 4.53
CA GLY A 134 -15.22 -1.50 4.36
C GLY A 134 -16.39 -2.19 3.67
N ILE A 135 -16.63 -3.47 3.96
CA ILE A 135 -17.68 -4.27 3.33
C ILE A 135 -19.05 -3.67 3.65
N ASP A 136 -19.84 -3.40 2.62
CA ASP A 136 -21.22 -2.90 2.75
C ASP A 136 -22.24 -4.03 2.95
N ALA A 137 -23.50 -3.66 3.09
CA ALA A 137 -24.60 -4.60 3.30
C ALA A 137 -24.78 -5.57 2.11
N GLU A 138 -24.32 -5.22 0.93
CA GLU A 138 -24.32 -6.02 -0.30
C GLU A 138 -23.08 -6.92 -0.42
N GLY A 139 -22.16 -6.88 0.55
CA GLY A 139 -20.93 -7.68 0.55
C GLY A 139 -19.82 -7.12 -0.35
N LYS A 140 -19.91 -5.86 -0.76
CA LYS A 140 -18.91 -5.20 -1.62
C LYS A 140 -17.90 -4.44 -0.78
N GLU A 141 -16.62 -4.62 -1.09
CA GLU A 141 -15.54 -3.84 -0.50
C GLU A 141 -15.59 -2.37 -0.96
N ASN A 142 -15.34 -1.45 -0.04
CA ASN A 142 -15.35 -0.02 -0.28
C ASN A 142 -14.13 0.62 0.37
N ALA A 143 -13.38 1.36 -0.44
CA ALA A 143 -12.26 2.17 0.02
C ALA A 143 -12.14 3.42 -0.87
N PRO A 144 -11.60 4.54 -0.34
CA PRO A 144 -11.29 5.71 -1.15
C PRO A 144 -10.22 5.38 -2.19
N GLY A 145 -10.32 5.98 -3.37
CA GLY A 145 -9.39 5.69 -4.45
C GLY A 145 -9.29 6.81 -5.48
N TRP A 146 -8.83 6.46 -6.67
CA TRP A 146 -8.69 7.36 -7.80
C TRP A 146 -9.86 7.19 -8.78
N SER A 147 -10.36 8.31 -9.32
CA SER A 147 -11.21 8.24 -10.52
C SER A 147 -10.33 8.02 -11.75
N LEU A 148 -10.92 7.47 -12.81
CA LEU A 148 -10.21 7.29 -14.09
C LEU A 148 -9.76 8.63 -14.65
N GLU A 149 -10.61 9.64 -14.60
CA GLU A 149 -10.34 10.99 -15.10
C GLU A 149 -9.17 11.64 -14.34
N ALA A 150 -9.08 11.41 -13.03
CA ALA A 150 -7.98 11.91 -12.21
C ALA A 150 -6.64 11.22 -12.59
N LEU A 151 -6.65 9.91 -12.81
CA LEU A 151 -5.48 9.19 -13.31
C LEU A 151 -5.06 9.68 -14.70
N GLU A 152 -6.00 9.82 -15.64
CA GLU A 152 -5.72 10.35 -16.98
C GLU A 152 -5.15 11.77 -16.93
N TYR A 153 -5.58 12.59 -15.97
CA TYR A 153 -5.04 13.94 -15.79
C TYR A 153 -3.57 13.92 -15.33
N ILE A 154 -3.22 13.02 -14.41
CA ILE A 154 -1.85 12.92 -13.86
C ILE A 154 -0.87 12.34 -14.89
N TYR A 155 -1.33 11.42 -15.76
CA TYR A 155 -0.47 10.75 -16.75
C TYR A 155 -0.36 11.50 -18.10
N LYS A 156 -0.91 12.69 -18.22
CA LYS A 156 -0.76 13.56 -19.40
C LYS A 156 0.52 14.37 -19.37
#